data_1d6d958739167a5e5046eedf12b9f889
#
_entry.id   1d6d958739167a5e5046eedf12b9f889
#
_cell.length_a   1.000
_cell.length_b   1.000
_cell.length_c   1.000
_cell.angle_alpha   90.00
_cell.angle_beta   90.00
_cell.angle_gamma   90.00
#
_symmetry.space_group_name_H-M   'P 1'
#
loop_
_entity.id
_entity.type
_entity.pdbx_description
1 polymer ?
#
loop_
_entity_poly.entity_id
_entity_poly.type
_entity_poly.pdbx_seq_one_letter_code
_entity_poly.pdbx_strand_id
1 'polypeptide(L)'
;MGKKDKRDKKKKRHDDQAPGKLNLREVEIPPRPKPMKPADIRALRDSLNASQALFARLLNVSSNAVESWEQGLREPRQATLKLLHVAKNHPEVLL
;
A
#
# COMPACT_ATOMS: atom_id res chain seq x y z
N MET A 1 14.56 3.29 35.33
CA MET A 1 14.24 3.56 34.78
C MET A 1 13.81 3.43 34.36
N GLY A 2 14.23 3.21 34.69
CA GLY A 2 13.86 3.54 33.87
C GLY A 2 13.45 3.20 33.48
N LYS A 3 13.71 3.38 33.59
CA LYS A 3 13.34 3.57 32.87
C LYS A 3 12.63 3.49 32.19
N LYS A 4 13.06 3.44 32.55
CA LYS A 4 12.47 3.69 31.77
C LYS A 4 11.93 3.76 31.17
N ASP A 5 12.31 3.86 31.46
CA ASP A 5 11.81 4.19 30.64
C ASP A 5 11.45 4.38 30.03
N LYS A 6 11.74 4.48 30.21
CA LYS A 6 11.51 4.95 29.45
C LYS A 6 10.94 4.91 28.70
N ARG A 7 11.21 4.76 29.09
CA ARG A 7 10.76 5.02 28.35
C ARG A 7 9.95 5.11 28.02
N ASP A 8 9.99 5.13 28.53
CA ASP A 8 9.22 5.52 28.19
C ASP A 8 8.69 5.82 27.84
N LYS A 9 8.74 5.84 28.05
CA LYS A 9 8.33 6.40 27.62
C LYS A 9 7.90 6.64 27.03
N LYS A 10 8.03 6.63 27.15
CA LYS A 10 7.60 7.17 26.56
C LYS A 10 6.93 7.32 26.10
N LYS A 11 6.98 7.27 26.27
CA LYS A 11 6.32 7.76 25.83
C LYS A 11 5.58 7.93 25.42
N LYS A 12 5.46 7.94 25.52
CA LYS A 12 4.73 8.42 25.11
C LYS A 12 4.19 8.69 24.56
N ARG A 13 4.10 8.76 24.60
CA ARG A 13 3.57 9.25 24.03
C ARG A 13 2.94 9.58 23.64
N HIS A 14 2.52 9.68 23.44
CA HIS A 14 1.84 10.16 22.92
C HIS A 14 1.05 10.24 22.59
N ASP A 15 0.98 10.33 22.50
CA ASP A 15 0.05 10.48 22.13
C ASP A 15 -0.88 10.35 22.09
N ASP A 16 -0.85 10.62 21.91
CA ASP A 16 -1.98 10.39 21.72
C ASP A 16 -3.18 10.38 22.04
N GLN A 17 -3.61 11.20 21.69
CA GLN A 17 -4.84 11.01 22.42
C GLN A 17 -5.97 11.89 21.96
N ALA A 18 -5.88 12.30 20.74
CA ALA A 18 -6.90 13.08 20.09
C ALA A 18 -8.18 12.24 19.96
N PRO A 19 -9.37 12.89 19.87
CA PRO A 19 -10.58 12.17 19.53
C PRO A 19 -10.41 11.42 18.23
N GLY A 20 -10.97 10.23 18.15
CA GLY A 20 -10.79 9.38 16.99
C GLY A 20 -9.54 8.54 17.02
N LYS A 21 -8.78 8.66 18.08
CA LYS A 21 -7.60 7.85 18.24
C LYS A 21 -7.96 6.38 18.25
N LEU A 22 -7.26 5.60 17.47
CA LEU A 22 -7.54 4.17 17.36
C LEU A 22 -7.09 3.44 18.62
N ASN A 23 -7.93 2.52 19.06
CA ASN A 23 -7.58 1.58 20.09
C ASN A 23 -7.28 0.26 19.40
N LEU A 24 -6.01 -0.13 19.38
CA LEU A 24 -5.59 -1.32 18.64
C LEU A 24 -6.20 -2.60 19.17
N ARG A 25 -6.70 -2.59 20.41
CA ARG A 25 -7.38 -3.75 20.93
C ARG A 25 -8.76 -3.95 20.31
N GLU A 26 -9.33 -2.88 19.79
CA GLU A 26 -10.67 -2.91 19.20
C GLU A 26 -10.64 -2.85 17.69
N VAL A 27 -9.47 -2.60 17.10
CA VAL A 27 -9.34 -2.47 15.66
C VAL A 27 -8.85 -3.78 15.09
N GLU A 28 -9.60 -4.30 14.14
CA GLU A 28 -9.20 -5.51 13.44
C GLU A 28 -8.16 -5.15 12.40
N ILE A 29 -6.99 -5.77 12.49
CA ILE A 29 -5.90 -5.51 11.55
C ILE A 29 -6.21 -6.28 10.27
N PRO A 30 -6.31 -5.59 9.11
CA PRO A 30 -6.62 -6.29 7.87
C PRO A 30 -5.50 -7.26 7.51
N PRO A 31 -5.83 -8.36 6.85
CA PRO A 31 -4.81 -9.28 6.37
C PRO A 31 -3.94 -8.62 5.30
N ARG A 32 -2.78 -9.21 5.05
CA ARG A 32 -1.93 -8.74 3.97
C ARG A 32 -2.67 -8.87 2.65
N PRO A 33 -2.45 -7.95 1.70
CA PRO A 33 -3.10 -8.06 0.40
C PRO A 33 -2.67 -9.35 -0.31
N LYS A 34 -3.61 -9.93 -1.02
CA LYS A 34 -3.33 -11.14 -1.80
C LYS A 34 -2.51 -10.76 -3.04
N PRO A 35 -1.64 -11.66 -3.50
CA PRO A 35 -0.94 -11.40 -4.76
C PRO A 35 -1.94 -11.12 -5.88
N MET A 36 -1.59 -10.20 -6.77
CA MET A 36 -2.41 -9.86 -7.91
C MET A 36 -1.79 -10.49 -9.15
N LYS A 37 -2.62 -11.17 -9.95
CA LYS A 37 -2.13 -11.84 -11.15
C LYS A 37 -1.63 -10.81 -12.16
N PRO A 38 -0.63 -11.17 -12.99
CA PRO A 38 -0.16 -10.26 -14.03
C PRO A 38 -1.28 -9.75 -14.94
N ALA A 39 -2.23 -10.62 -15.29
CA ALA A 39 -3.35 -10.21 -16.13
C ALA A 39 -4.23 -9.16 -15.43
N ASP A 40 -4.39 -9.26 -14.12
CA ASP A 40 -5.21 -8.31 -13.38
C ASP A 40 -4.51 -6.95 -13.28
N ILE A 41 -3.19 -6.95 -13.16
CA ILE A 41 -2.42 -5.70 -13.15
C ILE A 41 -2.56 -5.02 -14.51
N ARG A 42 -2.42 -5.79 -15.59
CA ARG A 42 -2.59 -5.25 -16.94
C ARG A 42 -4.00 -4.72 -17.16
N ALA A 43 -5.00 -5.46 -16.68
CA ALA A 43 -6.38 -5.03 -16.83
C ALA A 43 -6.65 -3.71 -16.13
N LEU A 44 -6.08 -3.54 -14.94
CA LEU A 44 -6.21 -2.29 -14.21
C LEU A 44 -5.56 -1.15 -15.00
N ARG A 45 -4.35 -1.39 -15.50
CA ARG A 45 -3.66 -0.37 -16.29
C ARG A 45 -4.46 -0.01 -17.55
N ASP A 46 -4.98 -1.01 -18.24
CA ASP A 46 -5.78 -0.78 -19.44
C ASP A 46 -7.05 0.01 -19.13
N SER A 47 -7.65 -0.22 -17.98
CA SER A 47 -8.87 0.50 -17.58
C SER A 47 -8.61 1.98 -17.40
N LEU A 48 -7.36 2.37 -17.16
CA LEU A 48 -6.96 3.76 -17.02
C LEU A 48 -6.45 4.34 -18.34
N ASN A 49 -6.42 3.56 -19.39
CA ASN A 49 -5.84 3.95 -20.69
C ASN A 49 -4.40 4.42 -20.52
N ALA A 50 -3.66 3.80 -19.63
CA ALA A 50 -2.31 4.21 -19.31
C ALA A 50 -1.29 3.31 -19.97
N SER A 51 -0.20 3.91 -20.46
CA SER A 51 0.97 3.14 -20.84
C SER A 51 1.63 2.58 -19.58
N GLN A 52 2.54 1.62 -19.78
CA GLN A 52 3.31 1.12 -18.64
C GLN A 52 4.09 2.24 -17.96
N ALA A 53 4.63 3.17 -18.74
CA ALA A 53 5.39 4.28 -18.17
C ALA A 53 4.51 5.21 -17.36
N LEU A 54 3.33 5.54 -17.86
CA LEU A 54 2.40 6.40 -17.12
C LEU A 54 1.92 5.71 -15.85
N PHE A 55 1.55 4.43 -15.97
CA PHE A 55 1.09 3.66 -14.83
C PHE A 55 2.16 3.61 -13.74
N ALA A 56 3.43 3.40 -14.16
CA ALA A 56 4.55 3.40 -13.22
C ALA A 56 4.66 4.72 -12.48
N ARG A 57 4.49 5.84 -13.19
CA ARG A 57 4.55 7.15 -12.55
C ARG A 57 3.40 7.36 -11.56
N LEU A 58 2.21 6.89 -11.91
CA LEU A 58 1.07 6.99 -11.00
C LEU A 58 1.30 6.18 -9.72
N LEU A 59 2.05 5.09 -9.81
CA LEU A 59 2.37 4.25 -8.67
C LEU A 59 3.69 4.61 -8.01
N ASN A 60 4.42 5.54 -8.59
CA ASN A 60 5.75 5.95 -8.11
C ASN A 60 6.74 4.80 -8.10
N VAL A 61 6.75 4.04 -9.19
CA VAL A 61 7.69 2.94 -9.40
C VAL A 61 8.32 3.09 -10.78
N SER A 62 9.29 2.24 -11.11
CA SER A 62 9.90 2.27 -12.44
C SER A 62 9.02 1.55 -13.44
N SER A 63 9.12 1.95 -14.72
CA SER A 63 8.38 1.25 -15.78
C SER A 63 8.89 -0.20 -15.91
N ASN A 64 10.16 -0.45 -15.63
CA ASN A 64 10.68 -1.82 -15.64
C ASN A 64 9.99 -2.69 -14.58
N ALA A 65 9.62 -2.10 -13.44
CA ALA A 65 8.89 -2.82 -12.42
C ALA A 65 7.53 -3.25 -12.94
N VAL A 66 6.80 -2.32 -13.57
CA VAL A 66 5.47 -2.63 -14.12
C VAL A 66 5.58 -3.72 -15.19
N GLU A 67 6.57 -3.59 -16.07
CA GLU A 67 6.79 -4.59 -17.10
C GLU A 67 7.04 -5.96 -16.49
N SER A 68 7.90 -6.02 -15.46
CA SER A 68 8.20 -7.29 -14.79
C SER A 68 6.97 -7.90 -14.13
N TRP A 69 6.11 -7.09 -13.54
CA TRP A 69 4.87 -7.57 -12.94
C TRP A 69 3.96 -8.18 -14.00
N GLU A 70 3.83 -7.51 -15.15
CA GLU A 70 2.93 -7.97 -16.20
C GLU A 70 3.46 -9.20 -16.92
N GLN A 71 4.77 -9.42 -16.87
CA GLN A 71 5.38 -10.63 -17.41
C GLN A 71 5.45 -11.78 -16.40
N GLY A 72 5.07 -11.50 -15.15
CA GLY A 72 5.12 -12.52 -14.11
C GLY A 72 6.51 -12.79 -13.56
N LEU A 73 7.47 -11.90 -13.83
CA LEU A 73 8.84 -12.08 -13.39
C LEU A 73 9.04 -11.60 -11.95
N ARG A 74 8.25 -10.67 -11.51
CA ARG A 74 8.33 -10.12 -10.15
C ARG A 74 6.93 -9.79 -9.68
N GLU A 75 6.80 -9.64 -8.36
CA GLU A 75 5.55 -9.21 -7.76
C GLU A 75 5.71 -7.83 -7.14
N PRO A 76 4.66 -7.01 -7.13
CA PRO A 76 4.72 -5.73 -6.43
C PRO A 76 5.00 -5.92 -4.95
N ARG A 77 5.68 -4.94 -4.35
CA ARG A 77 5.88 -4.93 -2.91
C ARG A 77 4.56 -4.73 -2.20
N GLN A 78 4.53 -5.07 -0.92
CA GLN A 78 3.27 -5.07 -0.15
C GLN A 78 2.53 -3.74 -0.22
N ALA A 79 3.23 -2.62 -0.05
CA ALA A 79 2.58 -1.31 -0.07
C ALA A 79 1.98 -1.01 -1.44
N THR A 80 2.73 -1.31 -2.51
CA THR A 80 2.24 -1.10 -3.87
C THR A 80 1.09 -2.05 -4.19
N LEU A 81 1.19 -3.28 -3.73
CA LEU A 81 0.14 -4.26 -3.95
C LEU A 81 -1.16 -3.82 -3.28
N LYS A 82 -1.07 -3.28 -2.08
CA LYS A 82 -2.26 -2.77 -1.40
C LYS A 82 -2.88 -1.62 -2.19
N LEU A 83 -2.03 -0.73 -2.71
CA LEU A 83 -2.52 0.38 -3.53
C LEU A 83 -3.21 -0.14 -4.80
N LEU A 84 -2.64 -1.17 -5.43
CA LEU A 84 -3.24 -1.77 -6.61
C LEU A 84 -4.62 -2.36 -6.30
N HIS A 85 -4.77 -3.01 -5.16
CA HIS A 85 -6.07 -3.55 -4.76
C HIS A 85 -7.09 -2.44 -4.53
N VAL A 86 -6.67 -1.36 -3.89
CA VAL A 86 -7.56 -0.21 -3.68
C VAL A 86 -7.95 0.40 -5.04
N ALA A 87 -6.97 0.56 -5.93
CA ALA A 87 -7.22 1.17 -7.23
C ALA A 87 -8.11 0.29 -8.12
N LYS A 88 -8.12 -1.01 -7.89
CA LYS A 88 -8.98 -1.91 -8.66
C LYS A 88 -10.46 -1.52 -8.49
N ASN A 89 -10.84 -1.10 -7.30
CA ASN A 89 -12.20 -0.69 -7.01
C ASN A 89 -12.39 0.82 -7.09
N HIS A 90 -11.31 1.57 -6.92
CA HIS A 90 -11.33 3.03 -6.88
C HIS A 90 -10.16 3.59 -7.69
N PRO A 91 -10.23 3.47 -9.04
CA PRO A 91 -9.10 3.90 -9.88
C PRO A 91 -8.70 5.36 -9.68
N GLU A 92 -9.64 6.18 -9.22
CA GLU A 92 -9.38 7.60 -9.01
C GLU A 92 -8.28 7.85 -7.97
N VAL A 93 -7.96 6.88 -7.11
CA VAL A 93 -6.91 7.09 -6.11
C VAL A 93 -5.53 7.23 -6.75
N LEU A 94 -5.36 6.80 -7.99
CA LEU A 94 -4.10 6.94 -8.71
C LEU A 94 -4.02 8.25 -9.49
N LEU A 95 -5.11 8.96 -9.59
CA LEU A 95 -5.19 10.19 -10.35
C LEU A 95 -5.24 11.40 -9.40
#